data_5954b3102982b396876c801803079660
#
_entry.id   5954b3102982b396876c801803079660
#
_cell.length_a   1.000
_cell.length_b   1.000
_cell.length_c   1.000
_cell.angle_alpha   90.00
_cell.angle_beta   90.00
_cell.angle_gamma   90.00
#
_symmetry.space_group_name_H-M   'P 1'
#
loop_
_entity.id
_entity.type
_entity.pdbx_description
1 polymer ?
#
loop_
_entity_poly.entity_id
_entity_poly.type
_entity_poly.pdbx_seq_one_letter_code
_entity_poly.pdbx_strand_id
1 'polypeptide(L)'
;MLDYEKKGRKRDSFPFPERYNLDTPYEDEGLLTVFKDLKLNIVDLNTSFITKCITGVEADFLLLMERAEEFLTKRYPSLDGEYKATVLQMFSDAVFGYYVLTPLVKDPKVSDIKVLSWNRITCKVNGQRCVSDIRFFDQADYDSWFSRIISIQRGRETDEYALQHFTDRRGVDEFFLRIDMQLKNITSQEVNNIHIRKIPKTKYSWDYLKKAGMLDDEMIEYIHDRIDNGYGFLLSGRGGSGKSTLLNNMLDLIPLDESGLVAQESDELYSDHPQLQFEHILTVQTKNGRKEFTLEALLRLGLLQDIDILVVGEIKGEEALSCIQTSMNTGSPFMGTIHSNNARSSLTRMAQCAKLASDYSMETLIEMMASIPLVLIHMSHFSIDEIVEVNGWDEREQKVVYRTVYEKKEE
;
A
#
# COMPACT_ATOMS: atom_id res chain seq x y z
N MET A 1 34.37 -24.16 18.65
CA MET A 1 34.71 -22.72 18.71
C MET A 1 34.94 -22.27 17.28
N LEU A 2 33.93 -21.76 16.61
CA LEU A 2 34.03 -21.23 15.24
C LEU A 2 34.32 -19.72 15.34
N ASP A 3 35.52 -19.34 14.96
CA ASP A 3 35.96 -17.97 14.87
C ASP A 3 35.16 -17.25 13.77
N TYR A 4 34.17 -16.47 14.18
CA TYR A 4 33.55 -15.48 13.33
C TYR A 4 34.49 -14.25 13.25
N GLU A 5 35.42 -14.25 12.31
CA GLU A 5 36.06 -13.01 11.90
C GLU A 5 35.00 -11.99 11.49
N LYS A 6 34.75 -11.05 12.38
CA LYS A 6 34.01 -9.83 12.08
C LYS A 6 34.77 -9.09 10.97
N LYS A 7 34.39 -9.29 9.70
CA LYS A 7 34.72 -8.35 8.65
C LYS A 7 34.05 -7.03 9.04
N GLY A 8 34.80 -6.23 9.76
CA GLY A 8 34.43 -4.86 10.12
C GLY A 8 34.28 -4.06 8.82
N ARG A 9 33.03 -3.88 8.37
CA ARG A 9 32.73 -2.87 7.36
C ARG A 9 33.12 -1.53 8.00
N LYS A 10 34.16 -0.88 7.48
CA LYS A 10 34.56 0.46 7.90
C LYS A 10 33.33 1.36 7.75
N ARG A 11 32.86 1.97 8.86
CA ARG A 11 31.73 2.89 8.89
C ARG A 11 31.93 4.10 7.94
N ASP A 12 33.14 4.37 7.56
CA ASP A 12 33.55 5.55 6.75
C ASP A 12 33.24 5.43 5.24
N SER A 13 32.69 4.30 4.76
CA SER A 13 32.47 4.06 3.33
C SER A 13 31.00 3.98 2.91
N PHE A 14 30.04 4.17 3.83
CA PHE A 14 28.63 4.29 3.45
C PHE A 14 28.29 5.77 3.35
N PRO A 15 27.91 6.27 2.16
CA PRO A 15 27.34 7.60 2.08
C PRO A 15 26.12 7.63 3.01
N PHE A 16 26.05 8.63 3.88
CA PHE A 16 24.85 8.90 4.65
C PHE A 16 23.69 9.07 3.66
N PRO A 17 22.47 8.55 3.96
CA PRO A 17 21.31 8.81 3.13
C PRO A 17 21.19 10.33 2.90
N GLU A 18 20.86 10.72 1.68
CA GLU A 18 20.64 12.12 1.36
C GLU A 18 19.56 12.67 2.29
N ARG A 19 19.72 13.95 2.68
CA ARG A 19 18.71 14.66 3.45
C ARG A 19 17.69 15.23 2.50
N TYR A 20 16.43 15.10 2.87
CA TYR A 20 15.31 15.68 2.16
C TYR A 20 14.60 16.67 3.06
N ASN A 21 14.82 17.94 2.78
CA ASN A 21 14.31 19.04 3.56
C ASN A 21 13.16 19.71 2.81
N LEU A 22 12.10 19.99 3.53
CA LEU A 22 10.96 20.77 3.05
C LEU A 22 10.77 21.95 4.00
N ASP A 23 10.52 23.12 3.47
CA ASP A 23 10.13 24.28 4.25
C ASP A 23 8.84 23.98 5.01
N THR A 24 8.84 24.18 6.30
CA THR A 24 7.68 23.92 7.15
C THR A 24 7.39 25.09 8.06
N PRO A 25 6.11 25.39 8.36
CA PRO A 25 5.76 26.46 9.29
C PRO A 25 6.22 26.17 10.73
N TYR A 26 6.62 24.95 11.02
CA TYR A 26 7.11 24.52 12.35
C TYR A 26 8.57 24.97 12.61
N GLU A 27 9.25 25.56 11.63
CA GLU A 27 10.59 26.15 11.80
C GLU A 27 10.55 27.62 12.21
N ASP A 28 9.40 28.31 12.03
CA ASP A 28 9.20 29.68 12.48
C ASP A 28 8.88 29.68 13.99
N GLU A 29 9.79 30.19 14.80
CA GLU A 29 9.65 30.26 16.28
C GLU A 29 8.42 31.07 16.73
N GLY A 30 8.03 32.12 15.99
CA GLY A 30 6.86 32.93 16.28
C GLY A 30 5.57 32.15 16.05
N LEU A 31 5.41 31.56 14.86
CA LEU A 31 4.28 30.67 14.53
C LEU A 31 4.19 29.52 15.52
N LEU A 32 5.32 28.90 15.82
CA LEU A 32 5.41 27.74 16.69
C LEU A 32 4.96 28.06 18.11
N THR A 33 5.31 29.24 18.62
CA THR A 33 4.91 29.70 19.96
C THR A 33 3.40 29.87 20.06
N VAL A 34 2.80 30.55 19.09
CA VAL A 34 1.34 30.76 19.02
C VAL A 34 0.60 29.45 18.84
N PHE A 35 1.10 28.59 17.95
CA PHE A 35 0.55 27.26 17.70
C PHE A 35 0.57 26.37 18.96
N LYS A 36 1.68 26.33 19.70
CA LYS A 36 1.79 25.55 20.95
C LYS A 36 0.80 26.03 22.01
N ASP A 37 0.65 27.34 22.16
CA ASP A 37 -0.34 27.90 23.09
C ASP A 37 -1.77 27.55 22.69
N LEU A 38 -2.10 27.64 21.39
CA LEU A 38 -3.40 27.24 20.87
C LEU A 38 -3.65 25.72 21.09
N LYS A 39 -2.68 24.87 20.74
CA LYS A 39 -2.78 23.41 20.89
C LYS A 39 -3.00 23.03 22.35
N LEU A 40 -2.22 23.57 23.28
CA LEU A 40 -2.36 23.30 24.69
C LEU A 40 -3.77 23.67 25.21
N ASN A 41 -4.28 24.84 24.89
CA ASN A 41 -5.54 25.32 25.43
C ASN A 41 -6.78 24.68 24.79
N ILE A 42 -6.72 24.32 23.52
CA ILE A 42 -7.88 23.75 22.81
C ILE A 42 -7.84 22.22 22.81
N VAL A 43 -6.69 21.59 22.52
CA VAL A 43 -6.56 20.13 22.37
C VAL A 43 -6.27 19.45 23.70
N ASP A 44 -5.15 19.80 24.31
CA ASP A 44 -4.59 19.04 25.43
C ASP A 44 -5.43 19.18 26.71
N LEU A 45 -6.10 20.34 26.91
CA LEU A 45 -7.02 20.57 28.02
C LEU A 45 -8.47 20.10 27.76
N ASN A 46 -8.83 19.70 26.51
CA ASN A 46 -10.19 19.34 26.12
C ASN A 46 -10.29 18.01 25.39
N THR A 47 -9.53 17.00 25.81
CA THR A 47 -9.38 15.71 25.11
C THR A 47 -10.72 15.02 24.76
N SER A 48 -11.71 15.06 25.68
CA SER A 48 -13.02 14.44 25.45
C SER A 48 -13.81 15.13 24.33
N PHE A 49 -13.71 16.45 24.23
CA PHE A 49 -14.34 17.22 23.15
C PHE A 49 -13.64 16.94 21.81
N ILE A 50 -12.31 16.93 21.79
CA ILE A 50 -11.51 16.61 20.61
C ILE A 50 -11.82 15.23 20.08
N THR A 51 -11.94 14.21 20.95
CA THR A 51 -12.33 12.86 20.54
C THR A 51 -13.68 12.83 19.82
N LYS A 52 -14.65 13.61 20.29
CA LYS A 52 -15.95 13.74 19.60
C LYS A 52 -15.80 14.42 18.25
N CYS A 53 -15.02 15.50 18.16
CA CYS A 53 -14.78 16.20 16.88
C CYS A 53 -14.09 15.31 15.86
N ILE A 54 -13.12 14.49 16.27
CA ILE A 54 -12.37 13.56 15.40
C ILE A 54 -13.26 12.43 14.88
N THR A 55 -14.18 11.92 15.70
CA THR A 55 -15.06 10.79 15.37
C THR A 55 -16.44 11.21 14.88
N GLY A 56 -16.75 12.50 14.91
CA GLY A 56 -18.03 13.09 14.63
C GLY A 56 -18.26 13.54 13.18
N VAL A 57 -19.25 14.38 13.00
CA VAL A 57 -19.65 14.95 11.70
C VAL A 57 -18.93 16.26 11.40
N GLU A 58 -19.02 16.75 10.16
CA GLU A 58 -18.43 18.00 9.68
C GLU A 58 -18.73 19.23 10.57
N ALA A 59 -19.92 19.28 11.20
CA ALA A 59 -20.28 20.34 12.12
C ALA A 59 -19.36 20.46 13.34
N ASP A 60 -18.86 19.33 13.84
CA ASP A 60 -17.93 19.32 14.98
C ASP A 60 -16.55 19.86 14.60
N PHE A 61 -16.12 19.62 13.36
CA PHE A 61 -14.90 20.22 12.80
C PHE A 61 -15.01 21.75 12.72
N LEU A 62 -16.08 22.27 12.14
CA LEU A 62 -16.32 23.70 12.01
C LEU A 62 -16.34 24.38 13.38
N LEU A 63 -17.05 23.82 14.35
CA LEU A 63 -17.12 24.33 15.71
C LEU A 63 -15.74 24.40 16.40
N LEU A 64 -14.88 23.39 16.13
CA LEU A 64 -13.53 23.40 16.70
C LEU A 64 -12.67 24.48 16.06
N MET A 65 -12.75 24.67 14.76
CA MET A 65 -12.03 25.72 14.04
C MET A 65 -12.51 27.11 14.45
N GLU A 66 -13.80 27.34 14.65
CA GLU A 66 -14.35 28.59 15.19
C GLU A 66 -13.77 28.89 16.58
N ARG A 67 -13.73 27.90 17.47
CA ARG A 67 -13.13 28.09 18.83
C ARG A 67 -11.63 28.41 18.76
N ALA A 68 -10.91 27.75 17.86
CA ALA A 68 -9.49 28.03 17.64
C ALA A 68 -9.30 29.48 17.15
N GLU A 69 -10.13 29.92 16.22
CA GLU A 69 -10.10 31.27 15.68
C GLU A 69 -10.47 32.33 16.74
N GLU A 70 -11.50 32.06 17.53
CA GLU A 70 -11.87 32.95 18.66
C GLU A 70 -10.75 33.05 19.69
N PHE A 71 -10.10 31.93 20.02
CA PHE A 71 -8.96 31.92 20.93
C PHE A 71 -7.83 32.81 20.42
N LEU A 72 -7.42 32.65 19.15
CA LEU A 72 -6.37 33.46 18.53
C LEU A 72 -6.75 34.95 18.53
N THR A 73 -7.99 35.29 18.19
CA THR A 73 -8.47 36.68 18.15
C THR A 73 -8.44 37.35 19.52
N LYS A 74 -8.79 36.63 20.58
CA LYS A 74 -8.78 37.12 21.93
C LYS A 74 -7.37 37.20 22.54
N ARG A 75 -6.55 36.20 22.30
CA ARG A 75 -5.24 36.02 22.92
C ARG A 75 -4.13 36.79 22.18
N TYR A 76 -4.26 36.88 20.87
CA TYR A 76 -3.28 37.50 19.97
C TYR A 76 -3.95 38.52 19.03
N PRO A 77 -4.53 39.60 19.54
CA PRO A 77 -5.32 40.55 18.75
C PRO A 77 -4.51 41.30 17.68
N SER A 78 -3.18 41.36 17.84
CA SER A 78 -2.26 42.00 16.88
C SER A 78 -1.65 41.03 15.87
N LEU A 79 -2.07 39.75 15.87
CA LEU A 79 -1.56 38.76 14.93
C LEU A 79 -2.04 39.10 13.52
N ASP A 80 -1.11 39.15 12.57
CA ASP A 80 -1.42 39.39 11.18
C ASP A 80 -2.32 38.26 10.60
N GLY A 81 -3.16 38.61 9.63
CA GLY A 81 -4.15 37.69 9.04
C GLY A 81 -3.53 36.48 8.39
N GLU A 82 -2.39 36.61 7.71
CA GLU A 82 -1.67 35.50 7.08
C GLU A 82 -1.06 34.55 8.14
N TYR A 83 -0.46 35.13 9.18
CA TYR A 83 0.05 34.40 10.33
C TYR A 83 -1.07 33.62 11.04
N LYS A 84 -2.23 34.26 11.26
CA LYS A 84 -3.40 33.62 11.85
C LYS A 84 -3.89 32.44 11.01
N ALA A 85 -3.99 32.60 9.70
CA ALA A 85 -4.40 31.52 8.79
C ALA A 85 -3.40 30.35 8.82
N THR A 86 -2.10 30.62 8.84
CA THR A 86 -1.05 29.61 8.94
C THR A 86 -1.15 28.83 10.26
N VAL A 87 -1.33 29.51 11.40
CA VAL A 87 -1.49 28.84 12.71
C VAL A 87 -2.75 27.98 12.74
N LEU A 88 -3.87 28.45 12.17
CA LEU A 88 -5.10 27.67 12.05
C LEU A 88 -4.91 26.43 11.16
N GLN A 89 -4.14 26.55 10.06
CA GLN A 89 -3.81 25.41 9.23
C GLN A 89 -2.93 24.41 9.99
N MET A 90 -1.89 24.85 10.69
CA MET A 90 -1.05 24.01 11.57
C MET A 90 -1.92 23.26 12.61
N PHE A 91 -2.89 23.97 13.19
CA PHE A 91 -3.82 23.40 14.16
C PHE A 91 -4.74 22.35 13.52
N SER A 92 -5.32 22.63 12.36
CA SER A 92 -6.12 21.68 11.60
C SER A 92 -5.30 20.42 11.24
N ASP A 93 -4.08 20.58 10.73
CA ASP A 93 -3.19 19.48 10.40
C ASP A 93 -2.81 18.64 11.64
N ALA A 94 -2.64 19.28 12.79
CA ALA A 94 -2.31 18.58 14.03
C ALA A 94 -3.48 17.78 14.61
N VAL A 95 -4.71 18.23 14.43
CA VAL A 95 -5.91 17.58 15.00
C VAL A 95 -6.49 16.54 14.04
N PHE A 96 -6.63 16.87 12.77
CA PHE A 96 -7.37 16.06 11.78
C PHE A 96 -6.48 15.46 10.70
N GLY A 97 -5.26 15.98 10.52
CA GLY A 97 -4.35 15.62 9.46
C GLY A 97 -3.08 14.94 9.96
N TYR A 98 -2.03 15.12 9.16
CA TYR A 98 -0.74 14.44 9.36
C TYR A 98 0.28 15.30 10.11
N TYR A 99 -0.15 16.43 10.69
CA TYR A 99 0.62 17.30 11.58
C TYR A 99 1.95 17.71 10.92
N VAL A 100 3.07 17.51 11.62
CA VAL A 100 4.41 17.82 11.08
C VAL A 100 4.76 17.05 9.81
N LEU A 101 4.10 15.91 9.56
CA LEU A 101 4.31 15.09 8.37
C LEU A 101 3.54 15.60 7.13
N THR A 102 2.63 16.56 7.29
CA THR A 102 1.79 17.09 6.20
C THR A 102 2.60 17.50 4.96
N PRO A 103 3.75 18.18 5.06
CA PRO A 103 4.56 18.51 3.89
C PRO A 103 5.05 17.29 3.11
N LEU A 104 5.49 16.23 3.82
CA LEU A 104 5.91 14.97 3.18
C LEU A 104 4.72 14.21 2.55
N VAL A 105 3.56 14.26 3.21
CA VAL A 105 2.34 13.60 2.71
C VAL A 105 1.84 14.29 1.44
N LYS A 106 1.90 15.62 1.38
CA LYS A 106 1.46 16.40 0.21
C LYS A 106 2.47 16.41 -0.95
N ASP A 107 3.76 16.19 -0.70
CA ASP A 107 4.78 16.23 -1.75
C ASP A 107 4.66 15.04 -2.72
N PRO A 108 4.34 15.24 -4.01
CA PRO A 108 4.14 14.17 -4.99
C PRO A 108 5.40 13.33 -5.26
N LYS A 109 6.60 13.84 -4.93
CA LYS A 109 7.87 13.12 -5.08
C LYS A 109 8.07 12.05 -4.01
N VAL A 110 7.38 12.17 -2.88
CA VAL A 110 7.46 11.25 -1.73
C VAL A 110 6.48 10.10 -1.93
N SER A 111 6.97 8.87 -1.93
CA SER A 111 6.15 7.65 -2.04
C SER A 111 5.90 6.96 -0.70
N ASP A 112 6.87 7.01 0.22
CA ASP A 112 6.81 6.33 1.50
C ASP A 112 7.39 7.23 2.60
N ILE A 113 6.78 7.21 3.79
CA ILE A 113 7.24 7.92 4.98
C ILE A 113 7.30 6.91 6.13
N LYS A 114 8.43 6.86 6.84
CA LYS A 114 8.59 6.04 8.05
C LYS A 114 8.96 6.90 9.23
N VAL A 115 8.17 6.82 10.28
CA VAL A 115 8.43 7.46 11.57
C VAL A 115 8.86 6.37 12.54
N LEU A 116 10.13 6.40 12.93
CA LEU A 116 10.76 5.41 13.82
C LEU A 116 10.93 5.95 15.24
N SER A 117 10.78 7.25 15.44
CA SER A 117 10.67 7.97 16.70
C SER A 117 10.30 9.44 16.40
N TRP A 118 10.06 10.23 17.42
CA TRP A 118 9.68 11.65 17.29
C TRP A 118 10.66 12.50 16.47
N ASN A 119 11.95 12.13 16.43
CA ASN A 119 13.02 12.84 15.71
C ASN A 119 13.74 11.98 14.65
N ARG A 120 13.18 10.82 14.30
CA ARG A 120 13.78 9.90 13.34
C ARG A 120 12.78 9.53 12.27
N ILE A 121 12.69 10.40 11.28
CA ILE A 121 11.77 10.29 10.15
C ILE A 121 12.59 10.07 8.88
N THR A 122 12.20 9.07 8.08
CA THR A 122 12.79 8.76 6.79
C THR A 122 11.70 8.73 5.73
N CYS A 123 12.05 9.05 4.49
CA CYS A 123 11.12 9.02 3.38
C CYS A 123 11.78 8.39 2.14
N LYS A 124 10.96 8.07 1.15
CA LYS A 124 11.41 7.61 -0.15
C LYS A 124 10.98 8.64 -1.19
N VAL A 125 11.95 9.30 -1.80
CA VAL A 125 11.76 10.41 -2.75
C VAL A 125 12.26 9.95 -4.12
N ASN A 126 11.39 9.98 -5.14
CA ASN A 126 11.73 9.51 -6.49
C ASN A 126 12.42 8.13 -6.49
N GLY A 127 11.96 7.21 -5.65
CA GLY A 127 12.52 5.87 -5.51
C GLY A 127 13.74 5.75 -4.58
N GLN A 128 14.36 6.85 -4.14
CA GLN A 128 15.54 6.85 -3.27
C GLN A 128 15.17 7.09 -1.80
N ARG A 129 15.84 6.41 -0.88
CA ARG A 129 15.63 6.56 0.57
C ARG A 129 16.42 7.75 1.09
N CYS A 130 15.70 8.67 1.76
CA CYS A 130 16.25 9.89 2.33
C CYS A 130 15.93 9.98 3.83
N VAL A 131 16.71 10.76 4.57
CA VAL A 131 16.40 11.18 5.94
C VAL A 131 15.74 12.55 5.89
N SER A 132 14.63 12.74 6.60
CA SER A 132 13.97 14.03 6.72
C SER A 132 14.44 14.77 7.97
N ASP A 133 14.54 16.09 7.89
CA ASP A 133 14.79 16.96 9.05
C ASP A 133 13.49 17.30 9.82
N ILE A 134 12.34 16.94 9.27
CA ILE A 134 11.04 17.06 9.94
C ILE A 134 11.05 16.20 11.21
N ARG A 135 10.54 16.75 12.30
CA ARG A 135 10.45 16.09 13.61
C ARG A 135 9.25 16.58 14.41
N PHE A 136 8.76 15.75 15.29
CA PHE A 136 7.84 16.17 16.36
C PHE A 136 8.62 16.95 17.42
N PHE A 137 7.93 17.62 18.33
CA PHE A 137 8.60 18.43 19.36
C PHE A 137 9.35 17.55 20.37
N ASP A 138 8.70 16.47 20.80
CA ASP A 138 9.25 15.48 21.70
C ASP A 138 8.48 14.15 21.57
N GLN A 139 8.86 13.15 22.38
CA GLN A 139 8.22 11.84 22.37
C GLN A 139 6.74 11.91 22.79
N ALA A 140 6.37 12.77 23.75
CA ALA A 140 4.99 12.89 24.21
C ALA A 140 4.08 13.49 23.12
N ASP A 141 4.58 14.49 22.38
CA ASP A 141 3.89 15.07 21.24
C ASP A 141 3.65 14.05 20.12
N TYR A 142 4.67 13.23 19.81
CA TYR A 142 4.55 12.13 18.86
C TYR A 142 3.52 11.09 19.31
N ASP A 143 3.60 10.62 20.55
CA ASP A 143 2.70 9.60 21.08
C ASP A 143 1.25 10.10 21.11
N SER A 144 1.04 11.37 21.48
CA SER A 144 -0.30 12.00 21.43
C SER A 144 -0.87 12.05 20.00
N TRP A 145 -0.05 12.39 19.01
CA TRP A 145 -0.47 12.38 17.61
C TRP A 145 -0.72 10.95 17.10
N PHE A 146 0.14 10.00 17.46
CA PHE A 146 0.01 8.59 17.08
C PHE A 146 -1.31 8.01 17.59
N SER A 147 -1.65 8.20 18.86
CA SER A 147 -2.93 7.78 19.47
C SER A 147 -4.13 8.41 18.75
N ARG A 148 -3.99 9.65 18.32
CA ARG A 148 -5.02 10.37 17.58
C ARG A 148 -5.25 9.76 16.20
N ILE A 149 -4.19 9.43 15.47
CA ILE A 149 -4.31 8.75 14.15
C ILE A 149 -4.97 7.39 14.30
N ILE A 150 -4.61 6.58 15.30
CA ILE A 150 -5.31 5.31 15.60
C ILE A 150 -6.80 5.56 15.82
N SER A 151 -7.17 6.56 16.61
CA SER A 151 -8.58 6.89 16.91
C SER A 151 -9.34 7.32 15.65
N ILE A 152 -8.73 8.15 14.79
CA ILE A 152 -9.29 8.58 13.50
C ILE A 152 -9.56 7.38 12.60
N GLN A 153 -8.64 6.41 12.57
CA GLN A 153 -8.74 5.19 11.78
C GLN A 153 -9.60 4.10 12.46
N ARG A 154 -10.24 4.42 13.60
CA ARG A 154 -11.04 3.49 14.40
C ARG A 154 -10.26 2.25 14.88
N GLY A 155 -8.95 2.38 15.03
CA GLY A 155 -8.07 1.39 15.61
C GLY A 155 -8.14 1.32 17.13
N ARG A 156 -7.26 0.52 17.73
CA ARG A 156 -7.17 0.31 19.19
C ARG A 156 -5.73 0.25 19.65
N GLU A 157 -5.46 0.77 20.84
CA GLU A 157 -4.14 0.74 21.48
C GLU A 157 -4.10 -0.35 22.56
N THR A 158 -4.22 -1.62 22.15
CA THR A 158 -4.11 -2.77 23.05
C THR A 158 -3.14 -3.80 22.46
N ASP A 159 -2.62 -4.69 23.28
CA ASP A 159 -1.66 -5.72 22.88
C ASP A 159 -2.20 -6.61 21.74
N GLU A 160 -3.50 -6.87 21.70
CA GLU A 160 -4.17 -7.63 20.64
C GLU A 160 -4.10 -6.92 19.28
N TYR A 161 -3.94 -5.60 19.29
CA TYR A 161 -3.89 -4.73 18.12
C TYR A 161 -2.53 -4.04 17.97
N ALA A 162 -1.46 -4.70 18.43
CA ALA A 162 -0.12 -4.15 18.38
C ALA A 162 0.40 -3.89 16.95
N LEU A 163 -0.16 -4.57 15.95
CA LEU A 163 0.08 -4.36 14.53
C LEU A 163 -1.25 -4.08 13.85
N GLN A 164 -1.38 -2.91 13.21
CA GLN A 164 -2.61 -2.48 12.54
C GLN A 164 -2.30 -1.86 11.18
N HIS A 165 -3.23 -2.06 10.24
CA HIS A 165 -3.16 -1.54 8.88
C HIS A 165 -4.43 -0.78 8.58
N PHE A 166 -4.31 0.40 7.97
CA PHE A 166 -5.43 1.27 7.62
C PHE A 166 -5.24 1.85 6.22
N THR A 167 -6.35 2.11 5.54
CA THR A 167 -6.36 2.93 4.33
C THR A 167 -7.09 4.24 4.62
N ASP A 168 -6.37 5.35 4.69
CA ASP A 168 -6.98 6.68 4.78
C ASP A 168 -7.26 7.22 3.38
N ARG A 169 -8.55 7.34 3.07
CA ARG A 169 -9.05 7.85 1.79
C ARG A 169 -9.31 9.36 1.80
N ARG A 170 -9.15 10.01 2.96
CA ARG A 170 -9.53 11.42 3.19
C ARG A 170 -8.36 12.38 3.09
N GLY A 171 -7.16 11.93 3.46
CA GLY A 171 -6.06 12.79 3.87
C GLY A 171 -5.41 13.63 2.76
N VAL A 172 -5.52 13.26 1.48
CA VAL A 172 -4.89 13.99 0.35
C VAL A 172 -5.72 13.78 -0.91
N ASP A 173 -5.91 14.83 -1.69
CA ASP A 173 -6.74 14.78 -2.89
C ASP A 173 -6.21 13.80 -3.95
N GLU A 174 -4.88 13.67 -4.06
CA GLU A 174 -4.22 12.88 -5.11
C GLU A 174 -3.86 11.45 -4.69
N PHE A 175 -3.90 11.12 -3.39
CA PHE A 175 -3.42 9.86 -2.88
C PHE A 175 -4.36 9.24 -1.83
N PHE A 176 -4.51 7.90 -1.86
CA PHE A 176 -4.86 7.14 -0.66
C PHE A 176 -3.60 6.94 0.17
N LEU A 177 -3.74 6.85 1.48
CA LEU A 177 -2.61 6.60 2.36
C LEU A 177 -2.79 5.24 3.04
N ARG A 178 -1.95 4.28 2.69
CA ARG A 178 -1.81 3.04 3.45
C ARG A 178 -0.95 3.31 4.66
N ILE A 179 -1.48 3.06 5.84
CA ILE A 179 -0.86 3.34 7.11
C ILE A 179 -0.65 2.03 7.87
N ASP A 180 0.60 1.66 8.08
CA ASP A 180 0.99 0.51 8.90
C ASP A 180 1.49 1.03 10.24
N MET A 181 0.84 0.65 11.34
CA MET A 181 1.15 1.12 12.69
C MET A 181 1.60 -0.04 13.58
N GLN A 182 2.66 0.19 14.34
CA GLN A 182 3.24 -0.77 15.28
C GLN A 182 3.31 -0.13 16.65
N LEU A 183 2.64 -0.73 17.63
CA LEU A 183 2.68 -0.24 19.01
C LEU A 183 4.05 -0.57 19.65
N LYS A 184 4.45 0.26 20.59
CA LYS A 184 5.74 0.17 21.29
C LYS A 184 6.01 -1.18 21.98
N ASN A 185 4.97 -1.92 22.37
CA ASN A 185 5.08 -3.23 23.02
C ASN A 185 5.65 -4.34 22.15
N ILE A 186 5.62 -4.18 20.80
CA ILE A 186 6.24 -5.13 19.86
C ILE A 186 7.51 -4.58 19.21
N THR A 187 7.93 -3.37 19.54
CA THR A 187 9.13 -2.75 19.01
C THR A 187 10.29 -2.87 20.00
N SER A 188 11.46 -3.29 19.53
CA SER A 188 12.65 -3.43 20.41
C SER A 188 13.18 -2.11 20.98
N GLN A 189 12.70 -0.99 20.48
CA GLN A 189 13.10 0.36 20.93
C GLN A 189 12.07 0.98 21.88
N GLU A 190 10.99 0.26 22.20
CA GLU A 190 9.90 0.70 23.07
C GLU A 190 9.24 2.01 22.62
N VAL A 191 9.26 2.29 21.31
CA VAL A 191 8.60 3.44 20.67
C VAL A 191 7.61 2.97 19.64
N ASN A 192 6.52 3.71 19.47
CA ASN A 192 5.56 3.47 18.41
C ASN A 192 6.21 3.74 17.04
N ASN A 193 5.92 2.91 16.03
CA ASN A 193 6.38 3.12 14.66
C ASN A 193 5.19 3.27 13.73
N ILE A 194 5.35 4.08 12.70
CA ILE A 194 4.36 4.23 11.64
C ILE A 194 5.04 4.24 10.27
N HIS A 195 4.44 3.55 9.33
CA HIS A 195 4.82 3.60 7.92
C HIS A 195 3.60 4.05 7.11
N ILE A 196 3.76 5.12 6.36
CA ILE A 196 2.73 5.66 5.46
C ILE A 196 3.23 5.46 4.04
N ARG A 197 2.45 4.73 3.22
CA ARG A 197 2.66 4.61 1.78
C ARG A 197 1.59 5.37 1.04
N LYS A 198 2.00 6.16 0.06
CA LYS A 198 1.10 6.92 -0.81
C LYS A 198 0.73 6.08 -2.03
N ILE A 199 -0.57 5.91 -2.24
CA ILE A 199 -1.14 5.18 -3.37
C ILE A 199 -1.88 6.20 -4.23
N PRO A 200 -1.46 6.43 -5.49
CA PRO A 200 -2.15 7.39 -6.37
C PRO A 200 -3.64 7.05 -6.54
N LYS A 201 -4.52 8.04 -6.45
CA LYS A 201 -5.97 7.89 -6.72
C LYS A 201 -6.28 7.79 -8.20
N THR A 202 -5.36 8.22 -9.05
CA THR A 202 -5.49 8.16 -10.51
C THR A 202 -4.47 7.19 -11.08
N LYS A 203 -4.91 6.36 -12.02
CA LYS A 203 -4.02 5.47 -12.76
C LYS A 203 -3.13 6.27 -13.71
N TYR A 204 -1.94 5.76 -13.93
CA TYR A 204 -1.12 6.26 -15.02
C TYR A 204 -1.78 5.90 -16.36
N SER A 205 -1.84 6.86 -17.30
CA SER A 205 -2.34 6.55 -18.64
C SER A 205 -1.38 5.60 -19.38
N TRP A 206 -1.91 4.85 -20.34
CA TRP A 206 -1.09 4.00 -21.21
C TRP A 206 0.03 4.78 -21.89
N ASP A 207 -0.26 6.03 -22.33
CA ASP A 207 0.75 6.92 -22.92
C ASP A 207 1.85 7.31 -21.94
N TYR A 208 1.54 7.48 -20.66
CA TYR A 208 2.56 7.71 -19.65
C TYR A 208 3.42 6.47 -19.46
N LEU A 209 2.80 5.28 -19.35
CA LEU A 209 3.52 4.02 -19.16
C LEU A 209 4.45 3.72 -20.34
N LYS A 210 4.01 4.00 -21.59
CA LYS A 210 4.87 3.91 -22.77
C LYS A 210 6.06 4.86 -22.71
N LYS A 211 5.81 6.14 -22.41
CA LYS A 211 6.88 7.14 -22.27
C LYS A 211 7.85 6.83 -21.15
N ALA A 212 7.39 6.20 -20.08
CA ALA A 212 8.22 5.73 -18.98
C ALA A 212 9.04 4.46 -19.31
N GLY A 213 8.82 3.85 -20.48
CA GLY A 213 9.52 2.65 -20.93
C GLY A 213 9.02 1.36 -20.27
N MET A 214 7.80 1.37 -19.73
CA MET A 214 7.23 0.16 -19.13
C MET A 214 6.89 -0.89 -20.18
N LEU A 215 6.29 -0.47 -21.30
CA LEU A 215 5.78 -1.32 -22.38
C LEU A 215 5.58 -0.47 -23.66
N ASP A 216 5.31 -1.11 -24.78
CA ASP A 216 4.99 -0.49 -26.06
C ASP A 216 3.55 -0.81 -26.53
N ASP A 217 3.18 -0.32 -27.72
CA ASP A 217 1.84 -0.51 -28.29
C ASP A 217 1.57 -1.98 -28.62
N GLU A 218 2.57 -2.74 -29.12
CA GLU A 218 2.43 -4.15 -29.44
C GLU A 218 2.13 -4.99 -28.20
N MET A 219 2.77 -4.67 -27.08
CA MET A 219 2.51 -5.31 -25.77
C MET A 219 1.11 -4.97 -25.23
N ILE A 220 0.63 -3.73 -25.41
CA ILE A 220 -0.73 -3.33 -25.00
C ILE A 220 -1.77 -4.11 -25.81
N GLU A 221 -1.62 -4.13 -27.13
CA GLU A 221 -2.51 -4.87 -28.03
C GLU A 221 -2.52 -6.37 -27.69
N TYR A 222 -1.35 -6.94 -27.43
CA TYR A 222 -1.22 -8.34 -27.02
C TYR A 222 -1.95 -8.62 -25.69
N ILE A 223 -1.75 -7.80 -24.68
CA ILE A 223 -2.41 -7.95 -23.36
C ILE A 223 -3.92 -7.87 -23.52
N HIS A 224 -4.42 -6.88 -24.28
CA HIS A 224 -5.85 -6.70 -24.55
C HIS A 224 -6.43 -7.92 -25.27
N ASP A 225 -5.79 -8.37 -26.37
CA ASP A 225 -6.23 -9.55 -27.11
C ASP A 225 -6.28 -10.81 -26.21
N ARG A 226 -5.32 -10.98 -25.31
CA ARG A 226 -5.33 -12.13 -24.38
C ARG A 226 -6.43 -12.03 -23.33
N ILE A 227 -6.73 -10.83 -22.81
CA ILE A 227 -7.86 -10.61 -21.89
C ILE A 227 -9.18 -10.97 -22.61
N ASP A 228 -9.42 -10.44 -23.80
CA ASP A 228 -10.62 -10.71 -24.61
C ASP A 228 -10.78 -12.21 -24.96
N ASN A 229 -9.69 -12.96 -25.01
CA ASN A 229 -9.68 -14.40 -25.25
C ASN A 229 -9.68 -15.25 -23.97
N GLY A 230 -9.95 -14.68 -22.81
CA GLY A 230 -10.10 -15.37 -21.53
C GLY A 230 -8.81 -15.93 -20.94
N TYR A 231 -7.66 -15.28 -21.19
CA TYR A 231 -6.40 -15.66 -20.56
C TYR A 231 -6.25 -15.01 -19.18
N GLY A 232 -5.74 -15.77 -18.23
CA GLY A 232 -5.26 -15.24 -16.97
C GLY A 232 -3.86 -14.63 -17.10
N PHE A 233 -3.45 -13.86 -16.07
CA PHE A 233 -2.14 -13.22 -16.04
C PHE A 233 -1.47 -13.34 -14.67
N LEU A 234 -0.21 -13.78 -14.68
CA LEU A 234 0.63 -13.80 -13.48
C LEU A 234 1.82 -12.84 -13.67
N LEU A 235 1.74 -11.67 -13.00
CA LEU A 235 2.77 -10.64 -13.06
C LEU A 235 3.81 -10.88 -11.99
N SER A 236 5.06 -10.97 -12.36
CA SER A 236 6.18 -11.28 -11.45
C SER A 236 7.26 -10.20 -11.44
N GLY A 237 8.04 -10.14 -10.36
CA GLY A 237 9.15 -9.19 -10.18
C GLY A 237 9.31 -8.74 -8.74
N ARG A 238 10.33 -7.96 -8.47
CA ARG A 238 10.62 -7.43 -7.12
C ARG A 238 9.61 -6.36 -6.69
N GLY A 239 9.60 -6.02 -5.39
CA GLY A 239 8.82 -4.90 -4.87
C GLY A 239 9.19 -3.58 -5.56
N GLY A 240 8.17 -2.85 -6.07
CA GLY A 240 8.36 -1.59 -6.80
C GLY A 240 8.76 -1.74 -8.26
N SER A 241 8.63 -2.93 -8.86
CA SER A 241 8.89 -3.15 -10.29
C SER A 241 7.75 -2.70 -11.23
N GLY A 242 6.60 -2.28 -10.68
CA GLY A 242 5.45 -1.80 -11.48
C GLY A 242 4.32 -2.81 -11.66
N LYS A 243 4.38 -4.01 -11.05
CA LYS A 243 3.35 -5.05 -11.17
C LYS A 243 1.94 -4.56 -10.87
N SER A 244 1.73 -3.99 -9.67
CA SER A 244 0.42 -3.47 -9.27
C SER A 244 -0.04 -2.32 -10.18
N THR A 245 0.89 -1.52 -10.70
CA THR A 245 0.59 -0.45 -11.67
C THR A 245 0.06 -1.03 -12.98
N LEU A 246 0.75 -2.03 -13.54
CA LEU A 246 0.30 -2.70 -14.76
C LEU A 246 -1.02 -3.44 -14.54
N LEU A 247 -1.12 -4.25 -13.46
CA LEU A 247 -2.34 -4.97 -13.13
C LEU A 247 -3.54 -4.01 -12.98
N ASN A 248 -3.33 -2.87 -12.33
CA ASN A 248 -4.38 -1.88 -12.14
C ASN A 248 -4.90 -1.31 -13.48
N ASN A 249 -4.00 -1.08 -14.45
CA ASN A 249 -4.40 -0.66 -15.80
C ASN A 249 -5.10 -1.79 -16.57
N MET A 250 -4.68 -3.04 -16.37
CA MET A 250 -5.31 -4.20 -17.02
C MET A 250 -6.75 -4.41 -16.57
N LEU A 251 -7.13 -4.01 -15.34
CA LEU A 251 -8.51 -4.06 -14.88
C LEU A 251 -9.48 -3.24 -15.76
N ASP A 252 -9.00 -2.18 -16.38
CA ASP A 252 -9.82 -1.33 -17.26
C ASP A 252 -9.94 -1.89 -18.69
N LEU A 253 -9.22 -2.98 -18.99
CA LEU A 253 -9.33 -3.72 -20.27
C LEU A 253 -10.34 -4.89 -20.18
N ILE A 254 -10.79 -5.25 -18.98
CA ILE A 254 -11.78 -6.30 -18.79
C ILE A 254 -13.08 -5.86 -19.48
N PRO A 255 -13.73 -6.72 -20.27
CA PRO A 255 -15.00 -6.42 -20.92
C PRO A 255 -16.07 -5.98 -19.92
N LEU A 256 -16.82 -4.91 -20.24
CA LEU A 256 -17.77 -4.30 -19.31
C LEU A 256 -18.98 -5.19 -18.94
N ASP A 257 -19.22 -6.23 -19.69
CA ASP A 257 -20.24 -7.28 -19.44
C ASP A 257 -19.71 -8.45 -18.60
N GLU A 258 -18.42 -8.51 -18.34
CA GLU A 258 -17.82 -9.50 -17.44
C GLU A 258 -17.85 -9.04 -15.98
N SER A 259 -18.16 -9.97 -15.09
CA SER A 259 -18.12 -9.77 -13.64
C SER A 259 -16.84 -10.31 -13.04
N GLY A 260 -16.33 -9.66 -11.99
CA GLY A 260 -15.10 -10.11 -11.36
C GLY A 260 -14.97 -9.81 -9.87
N LEU A 261 -14.19 -10.64 -9.21
CA LEU A 261 -13.81 -10.47 -7.81
C LEU A 261 -12.34 -10.06 -7.71
N VAL A 262 -12.08 -8.90 -7.13
CA VAL A 262 -10.73 -8.39 -6.85
C VAL A 262 -10.46 -8.52 -5.35
N ALA A 263 -9.64 -9.50 -4.96
CA ALA A 263 -9.24 -9.74 -3.58
C ALA A 263 -7.83 -9.17 -3.32
N GLN A 264 -7.68 -8.35 -2.30
CA GLN A 264 -6.41 -7.68 -1.99
C GLN A 264 -6.18 -7.53 -0.48
N GLU A 265 -4.92 -7.41 -0.07
CA GLU A 265 -4.58 -7.13 1.34
C GLU A 265 -4.86 -5.68 1.73
N SER A 266 -4.66 -4.77 0.79
CA SER A 266 -4.89 -3.33 0.95
C SER A 266 -5.36 -2.74 -0.36
N ASP A 267 -6.08 -1.63 -0.31
CA ASP A 267 -6.72 -0.97 -1.44
C ASP A 267 -5.70 -0.36 -2.44
N GLU A 268 -4.87 -1.21 -3.06
CA GLU A 268 -3.90 -0.81 -4.09
C GLU A 268 -4.50 -0.91 -5.51
N LEU A 269 -5.45 -1.83 -5.70
CA LEU A 269 -6.18 -2.01 -6.95
C LEU A 269 -7.51 -1.30 -6.88
N TYR A 270 -7.87 -0.62 -7.94
CA TYR A 270 -9.15 0.09 -8.08
C TYR A 270 -9.50 0.25 -9.57
N SER A 271 -10.79 0.28 -9.87
CA SER A 271 -11.32 0.56 -11.20
C SER A 271 -12.75 1.10 -11.07
N ASP A 272 -13.18 1.88 -12.05
CA ASP A 272 -14.57 2.31 -12.21
C ASP A 272 -15.40 1.28 -13.00
N HIS A 273 -14.85 0.09 -13.25
CA HIS A 273 -15.53 -0.99 -13.95
C HIS A 273 -16.79 -1.41 -13.19
N PRO A 274 -17.98 -1.40 -13.85
CA PRO A 274 -19.27 -1.51 -13.17
C PRO A 274 -19.54 -2.88 -12.52
N GLN A 275 -18.82 -3.93 -12.92
CA GLN A 275 -19.05 -5.30 -12.46
C GLN A 275 -17.85 -5.90 -11.71
N LEU A 276 -16.81 -5.11 -11.39
CA LEU A 276 -15.73 -5.56 -10.52
C LEU A 276 -16.04 -5.28 -9.06
N GLN A 277 -16.05 -6.32 -8.26
CA GLN A 277 -16.22 -6.25 -6.81
C GLN A 277 -14.84 -6.24 -6.13
N PHE A 278 -14.58 -5.24 -5.30
CA PHE A 278 -13.30 -5.06 -4.60
C PHE A 278 -13.42 -5.44 -3.13
N GLU A 279 -12.66 -6.44 -2.71
CA GLU A 279 -12.64 -6.96 -1.35
C GLU A 279 -11.23 -6.88 -0.77
N HIS A 280 -11.12 -6.51 0.51
CA HIS A 280 -9.85 -6.49 1.22
C HIS A 280 -9.91 -7.31 2.50
N ILE A 281 -8.75 -7.78 2.96
CA ILE A 281 -8.65 -8.53 4.22
C ILE A 281 -9.12 -7.69 5.40
N LEU A 282 -9.76 -8.35 6.35
CA LEU A 282 -10.26 -7.70 7.55
C LEU A 282 -10.08 -8.60 8.77
N THR A 283 -9.60 -8.03 9.86
CA THR A 283 -9.59 -8.68 11.17
C THR A 283 -10.64 -8.06 12.07
N VAL A 284 -11.52 -8.89 12.60
CA VAL A 284 -12.61 -8.45 13.49
C VAL A 284 -12.50 -9.15 14.84
N GLN A 285 -12.58 -8.37 15.94
CA GLN A 285 -12.69 -8.91 17.27
C GLN A 285 -14.15 -9.28 17.54
N THR A 286 -14.41 -10.52 17.92
CA THR A 286 -15.72 -11.05 18.27
C THR A 286 -15.77 -11.43 19.74
N LYS A 287 -16.96 -11.71 20.26
CA LYS A 287 -17.13 -12.23 21.64
C LYS A 287 -16.41 -13.58 21.88
N ASN A 288 -16.16 -14.34 20.80
CA ASN A 288 -15.56 -15.67 20.83
C ASN A 288 -14.07 -15.67 20.40
N GLY A 289 -13.44 -14.48 20.31
CA GLY A 289 -12.06 -14.32 19.90
C GLY A 289 -11.90 -13.50 18.60
N ARG A 290 -10.72 -13.56 18.01
CA ARG A 290 -10.38 -12.86 16.77
C ARG A 290 -10.89 -13.67 15.57
N LYS A 291 -11.57 -13.00 14.64
CA LYS A 291 -11.97 -13.54 13.33
C LYS A 291 -11.24 -12.78 12.23
N GLU A 292 -10.60 -13.52 11.35
CA GLU A 292 -9.90 -12.97 10.20
C GLU A 292 -10.65 -13.34 8.91
N PHE A 293 -10.84 -12.35 8.05
CA PHE A 293 -11.24 -12.55 6.67
C PHE A 293 -9.97 -12.45 5.82
N THR A 294 -9.39 -13.61 5.53
CA THR A 294 -8.13 -13.76 4.79
C THR A 294 -8.36 -13.69 3.29
N LEU A 295 -7.29 -13.51 2.50
CA LEU A 295 -7.38 -13.62 1.03
C LEU A 295 -8.00 -14.96 0.61
N GLU A 296 -7.60 -16.08 1.25
CA GLU A 296 -8.19 -17.39 0.98
C GLU A 296 -9.71 -17.40 1.17
N ALA A 297 -10.21 -16.80 2.28
CA ALA A 297 -11.64 -16.73 2.54
C ALA A 297 -12.36 -15.86 1.50
N LEU A 298 -11.75 -14.77 1.05
CA LEU A 298 -12.30 -13.89 0.00
C LEU A 298 -12.34 -14.60 -1.36
N LEU A 299 -11.28 -15.31 -1.74
CA LEU A 299 -11.22 -16.06 -3.00
C LEU A 299 -12.27 -17.17 -3.09
N ARG A 300 -12.62 -17.78 -1.94
CA ARG A 300 -13.71 -18.75 -1.89
C ARG A 300 -15.09 -18.16 -2.20
N LEU A 301 -15.27 -16.85 -2.05
CA LEU A 301 -16.50 -16.18 -2.51
C LEU A 301 -16.68 -16.30 -4.01
N GLY A 302 -15.58 -16.26 -4.79
CA GLY A 302 -15.62 -16.46 -6.24
C GLY A 302 -16.25 -17.79 -6.67
N LEU A 303 -16.19 -18.84 -5.82
CA LEU A 303 -16.87 -20.11 -6.08
C LEU A 303 -18.39 -20.04 -5.89
N LEU A 304 -18.88 -19.02 -5.17
CA LEU A 304 -20.31 -18.83 -4.84
C LEU A 304 -20.96 -17.72 -5.67
N GLN A 305 -20.14 -16.93 -6.33
CA GLN A 305 -20.56 -15.81 -7.19
C GLN A 305 -20.33 -16.20 -8.65
N ASP A 306 -21.17 -15.73 -9.52
CA ASP A 306 -21.06 -15.93 -10.97
C ASP A 306 -20.03 -14.91 -11.49
N ILE A 307 -18.74 -15.29 -11.40
CA ILE A 307 -17.62 -14.45 -11.82
C ILE A 307 -16.97 -14.98 -13.09
N ASP A 308 -16.65 -14.05 -13.99
CA ASP A 308 -15.92 -14.33 -15.23
C ASP A 308 -14.41 -14.18 -15.03
N ILE A 309 -13.95 -13.39 -14.05
CA ILE A 309 -12.54 -13.20 -13.73
C ILE A 309 -12.26 -13.08 -12.24
N LEU A 310 -11.14 -13.66 -11.81
CA LEU A 310 -10.62 -13.55 -10.45
C LEU A 310 -9.34 -12.72 -10.45
N VAL A 311 -9.25 -11.71 -9.56
CA VAL A 311 -8.04 -10.88 -9.43
C VAL A 311 -7.50 -10.94 -8.02
N VAL A 312 -6.19 -11.19 -7.87
CA VAL A 312 -5.49 -11.24 -6.59
C VAL A 312 -4.39 -10.20 -6.56
N GLY A 313 -4.48 -9.25 -5.65
CA GLY A 313 -3.52 -8.14 -5.54
C GLY A 313 -2.08 -8.62 -5.43
N GLU A 314 -1.81 -9.53 -4.49
CA GLU A 314 -0.49 -10.16 -4.33
C GLU A 314 -0.62 -11.57 -3.76
N ILE A 315 0.03 -12.53 -4.38
CA ILE A 315 0.08 -13.94 -3.98
C ILE A 315 1.38 -14.19 -3.22
N LYS A 316 1.26 -14.60 -1.95
CA LYS A 316 2.41 -14.79 -1.02
C LYS A 316 2.40 -16.15 -0.32
N GLY A 317 1.22 -16.77 -0.16
CA GLY A 317 0.99 -17.92 0.69
C GLY A 317 -0.12 -18.85 0.25
N GLU A 318 -0.90 -19.31 1.20
CA GLU A 318 -1.94 -20.35 1.05
C GLU A 318 -3.05 -19.98 0.06
N GLU A 319 -3.33 -18.69 -0.14
CA GLU A 319 -4.30 -18.18 -1.12
C GLU A 319 -4.01 -18.63 -2.56
N ALA A 320 -2.75 -18.97 -2.86
CA ALA A 320 -2.38 -19.50 -4.18
C ALA A 320 -3.18 -20.75 -4.57
N LEU A 321 -3.42 -21.66 -3.61
CA LEU A 321 -4.21 -22.86 -3.86
C LEU A 321 -5.67 -22.51 -4.18
N SER A 322 -6.27 -21.60 -3.40
CA SER A 322 -7.64 -21.17 -3.62
C SER A 322 -7.80 -20.46 -4.99
N CYS A 323 -6.79 -19.68 -5.39
CA CYS A 323 -6.76 -19.05 -6.71
C CYS A 323 -6.78 -20.09 -7.83
N ILE A 324 -5.89 -21.11 -7.78
CA ILE A 324 -5.82 -22.21 -8.76
C ILE A 324 -7.15 -22.98 -8.79
N GLN A 325 -7.66 -23.38 -7.63
CA GLN A 325 -8.89 -24.19 -7.54
C GLN A 325 -10.12 -23.40 -8.01
N THR A 326 -10.24 -22.14 -7.66
CA THR A 326 -11.35 -21.30 -8.14
C THR A 326 -11.31 -21.21 -9.66
N SER A 327 -10.17 -20.88 -10.25
CA SER A 327 -10.02 -20.79 -11.70
C SER A 327 -10.35 -22.13 -12.41
N MET A 328 -9.88 -23.25 -11.88
CA MET A 328 -10.18 -24.56 -12.46
C MET A 328 -11.65 -24.97 -12.33
N ASN A 329 -12.30 -24.65 -11.21
CA ASN A 329 -13.67 -25.06 -10.92
C ASN A 329 -14.71 -24.21 -11.65
N THR A 330 -14.46 -22.93 -11.82
CA THR A 330 -15.36 -21.98 -12.50
C THR A 330 -15.05 -21.86 -13.99
N GLY A 331 -13.84 -22.23 -14.42
CA GLY A 331 -13.33 -21.95 -15.77
C GLY A 331 -12.90 -20.50 -15.98
N SER A 332 -13.02 -19.66 -14.95
CA SER A 332 -12.69 -18.23 -14.99
C SER A 332 -11.17 -18.03 -14.93
N PRO A 333 -10.58 -17.20 -15.79
CA PRO A 333 -9.17 -16.86 -15.70
C PRO A 333 -8.87 -16.11 -14.38
N PHE A 334 -7.61 -16.13 -13.97
CA PHE A 334 -7.18 -15.30 -12.85
C PHE A 334 -6.09 -14.32 -13.26
N MET A 335 -6.08 -13.15 -12.62
CA MET A 335 -4.96 -12.21 -12.69
C MET A 335 -4.35 -12.03 -11.31
N GLY A 336 -3.02 -11.92 -11.22
CA GLY A 336 -2.40 -11.70 -9.91
C GLY A 336 -0.95 -11.27 -10.01
N THR A 337 -0.41 -10.79 -8.86
CA THR A 337 1.01 -10.47 -8.77
C THR A 337 1.73 -11.41 -7.80
N ILE A 338 3.00 -11.71 -8.08
CA ILE A 338 3.83 -12.59 -7.25
C ILE A 338 5.30 -12.13 -7.28
N HIS A 339 6.05 -12.40 -6.22
CA HIS A 339 7.49 -12.19 -6.23
C HIS A 339 8.23 -13.40 -6.83
N SER A 340 8.90 -13.19 -7.97
CA SER A 340 9.71 -14.20 -8.67
C SER A 340 10.88 -13.52 -9.41
N ASN A 341 11.84 -14.33 -9.86
CA ASN A 341 13.06 -13.84 -10.53
C ASN A 341 12.94 -13.75 -12.06
N ASN A 342 11.98 -14.43 -12.68
CA ASN A 342 11.66 -14.38 -14.10
C ASN A 342 10.22 -14.88 -14.33
N ALA A 343 9.72 -14.79 -15.55
CA ALA A 343 8.35 -15.20 -15.89
C ALA A 343 8.10 -16.69 -15.58
N ARG A 344 8.93 -17.60 -16.08
CA ARG A 344 8.72 -19.05 -15.90
C ARG A 344 8.80 -19.48 -14.44
N SER A 345 9.72 -18.90 -13.65
CA SER A 345 9.85 -19.22 -12.23
C SER A 345 8.66 -18.73 -11.40
N SER A 346 7.82 -17.83 -11.91
CA SER A 346 6.60 -17.39 -11.23
C SER A 346 5.60 -18.54 -11.05
N LEU A 347 5.49 -19.43 -12.03
CA LEU A 347 4.65 -20.62 -11.95
C LEU A 347 5.12 -21.57 -10.83
N THR A 348 6.42 -21.85 -10.79
CA THR A 348 7.03 -22.64 -9.70
C THR A 348 6.83 -21.99 -8.34
N ARG A 349 6.96 -20.66 -8.26
CA ARG A 349 6.76 -19.91 -7.01
C ARG A 349 5.30 -19.98 -6.54
N MET A 350 4.34 -19.88 -7.47
CA MET A 350 2.92 -20.04 -7.15
C MET A 350 2.61 -21.45 -6.64
N ALA A 351 3.18 -22.48 -7.26
CA ALA A 351 3.07 -23.86 -6.78
C ALA A 351 3.65 -24.04 -5.36
N GLN A 352 4.79 -23.42 -5.06
CA GLN A 352 5.36 -23.41 -3.71
C GLN A 352 4.42 -22.78 -2.68
N CYS A 353 3.76 -21.69 -3.02
CA CYS A 353 2.76 -21.05 -2.16
C CYS A 353 1.54 -21.97 -1.98
N ALA A 354 0.98 -22.52 -3.04
CA ALA A 354 -0.16 -23.44 -3.00
C ALA A 354 0.13 -24.72 -2.20
N LYS A 355 1.38 -25.20 -2.19
CA LYS A 355 1.85 -26.34 -1.40
C LYS A 355 1.69 -26.14 0.11
N LEU A 356 1.65 -24.89 0.60
CA LEU A 356 1.46 -24.60 2.01
C LEU A 356 0.07 -25.04 2.51
N ALA A 357 -0.93 -25.05 1.64
CA ALA A 357 -2.32 -25.38 1.94
C ALA A 357 -2.75 -26.76 1.39
N SER A 358 -1.85 -27.57 0.83
CA SER A 358 -2.21 -28.84 0.20
C SER A 358 -1.13 -29.90 0.31
N ASP A 359 -1.54 -31.18 0.20
CA ASP A 359 -0.68 -32.34 0.07
C ASP A 359 -0.31 -32.69 -1.36
N TYR A 360 -0.78 -31.93 -2.36
CA TYR A 360 -0.45 -32.14 -3.76
C TYR A 360 1.08 -32.07 -3.98
N SER A 361 1.59 -32.86 -4.92
CA SER A 361 2.99 -32.71 -5.35
C SER A 361 3.22 -31.36 -6.04
N MET A 362 4.46 -30.89 -6.08
CA MET A 362 4.81 -29.69 -6.85
C MET A 362 4.47 -29.84 -8.34
N GLU A 363 4.68 -31.05 -8.86
CA GLU A 363 4.40 -31.43 -10.24
C GLU A 363 2.91 -31.32 -10.53
N THR A 364 2.05 -31.92 -9.68
CA THR A 364 0.58 -31.82 -9.81
C THR A 364 0.11 -30.36 -9.77
N LEU A 365 0.64 -29.53 -8.86
CA LEU A 365 0.26 -28.12 -8.80
C LEU A 365 0.68 -27.35 -10.06
N ILE A 366 1.85 -27.65 -10.61
CA ILE A 366 2.32 -27.02 -11.85
C ILE A 366 1.49 -27.49 -13.05
N GLU A 367 1.15 -28.78 -13.12
CA GLU A 367 0.27 -29.36 -14.14
C GLU A 367 -1.12 -28.72 -14.09
N MET A 368 -1.71 -28.57 -12.89
CA MET A 368 -2.98 -27.87 -12.70
C MET A 368 -2.95 -26.44 -13.29
N MET A 369 -1.89 -25.69 -12.99
CA MET A 369 -1.74 -24.33 -13.53
C MET A 369 -1.48 -24.33 -15.05
N ALA A 370 -0.78 -25.34 -15.56
CA ALA A 370 -0.53 -25.47 -17.00
C ALA A 370 -1.78 -25.80 -17.81
N SER A 371 -2.87 -26.24 -17.15
CA SER A 371 -4.17 -26.45 -17.78
C SER A 371 -5.01 -25.18 -17.92
N ILE A 372 -4.60 -24.09 -17.25
CA ILE A 372 -5.28 -22.79 -17.31
C ILE A 372 -4.64 -21.97 -18.43
N PRO A 373 -5.41 -21.32 -19.32
CA PRO A 373 -4.87 -20.34 -20.25
C PRO A 373 -4.20 -19.19 -19.50
N LEU A 374 -2.88 -19.11 -19.53
CA LEU A 374 -2.13 -18.21 -18.66
C LEU A 374 -0.97 -17.51 -19.38
N VAL A 375 -0.85 -16.21 -19.16
CA VAL A 375 0.28 -15.39 -19.57
C VAL A 375 1.11 -15.00 -18.35
N LEU A 376 2.41 -15.24 -18.41
CA LEU A 376 3.39 -14.88 -17.39
C LEU A 376 4.14 -13.63 -17.83
N ILE A 377 4.10 -12.56 -17.03
CA ILE A 377 4.82 -11.31 -17.31
C ILE A 377 5.85 -11.10 -16.21
N HIS A 378 7.11 -10.92 -16.58
CA HIS A 378 8.16 -10.51 -15.64
C HIS A 378 8.52 -9.05 -15.80
N MET A 379 8.67 -8.35 -14.67
CA MET A 379 8.94 -6.91 -14.64
C MET A 379 10.10 -6.57 -13.73
N SER A 380 11.00 -5.71 -14.20
CA SER A 380 12.04 -5.08 -13.41
C SER A 380 12.15 -3.59 -13.72
N HIS A 381 12.57 -2.79 -12.75
CA HIS A 381 12.85 -1.36 -12.93
C HIS A 381 11.75 -0.58 -13.68
N PHE A 382 10.49 -0.91 -13.40
CA PHE A 382 9.30 -0.31 -14.04
C PHE A 382 9.21 -0.59 -15.55
N SER A 383 9.71 -1.75 -15.99
CA SER A 383 9.69 -2.20 -17.39
C SER A 383 9.29 -3.67 -17.46
N ILE A 384 8.62 -4.09 -18.54
CA ILE A 384 8.41 -5.50 -18.86
C ILE A 384 9.71 -6.05 -19.46
N ASP A 385 10.22 -7.13 -18.87
CA ASP A 385 11.43 -7.80 -19.33
C ASP A 385 11.09 -9.07 -20.14
N GLU A 386 10.01 -9.76 -19.78
CA GLU A 386 9.64 -11.05 -20.41
C GLU A 386 8.12 -11.22 -20.42
N ILE A 387 7.58 -11.71 -21.56
CA ILE A 387 6.19 -12.17 -21.69
C ILE A 387 6.23 -13.59 -22.24
N VAL A 388 5.61 -14.52 -21.50
CA VAL A 388 5.59 -15.96 -21.83
C VAL A 388 4.17 -16.50 -21.70
N GLU A 389 3.68 -17.19 -22.71
CA GLU A 389 2.44 -17.97 -22.63
C GLU A 389 2.70 -19.38 -22.12
N VAL A 390 1.77 -19.89 -21.33
CA VAL A 390 1.69 -21.29 -20.94
C VAL A 390 0.84 -22.03 -21.96
N ASN A 391 1.45 -22.93 -22.70
CA ASN A 391 0.81 -23.68 -23.80
C ASN A 391 0.47 -25.12 -23.40
N GLY A 392 0.28 -25.39 -22.11
CA GLY A 392 -0.11 -26.68 -21.60
C GLY A 392 1.01 -27.47 -20.93
N TRP A 393 0.73 -28.73 -20.68
CA TRP A 393 1.60 -29.71 -20.03
C TRP A 393 2.02 -30.80 -21.01
N ASP A 394 3.33 -31.07 -21.10
CA ASP A 394 3.85 -32.22 -21.87
C ASP A 394 3.94 -33.42 -20.95
N GLU A 395 3.05 -34.40 -21.15
CA GLU A 395 2.98 -35.59 -20.33
C GLU A 395 4.19 -36.53 -20.50
N ARG A 396 4.90 -36.48 -21.61
CA ARG A 396 6.08 -37.33 -21.85
C ARG A 396 7.31 -36.78 -21.14
N GLU A 397 7.50 -35.49 -21.25
CA GLU A 397 8.63 -34.78 -20.67
C GLU A 397 8.36 -34.29 -19.23
N GLN A 398 7.10 -34.43 -18.72
CA GLN A 398 6.65 -33.98 -17.41
C GLN A 398 7.02 -32.52 -17.17
N LYS A 399 6.72 -31.65 -18.12
CA LYS A 399 7.07 -30.22 -18.05
C LYS A 399 6.04 -29.33 -18.73
N VAL A 400 6.02 -28.08 -18.32
CA VAL A 400 5.21 -27.03 -18.95
C VAL A 400 5.77 -26.68 -20.31
N VAL A 401 4.89 -26.56 -21.29
CA VAL A 401 5.20 -26.02 -22.60
C VAL A 401 5.00 -24.52 -22.60
N TYR A 402 6.03 -23.78 -22.95
CA TYR A 402 6.02 -22.33 -22.98
C TYR A 402 6.19 -21.78 -24.40
N ARG A 403 5.54 -20.67 -24.70
CA ARG A 403 5.80 -19.83 -25.87
C ARG A 403 6.30 -18.48 -25.42
N THR A 404 7.56 -18.13 -25.70
CA THR A 404 8.08 -16.78 -25.48
C THR A 404 7.45 -15.83 -26.49
N VAL A 405 6.77 -14.79 -26.00
CA VAL A 405 6.14 -13.74 -26.79
C VAL A 405 7.07 -12.54 -26.90
N TYR A 406 7.68 -12.17 -25.79
CA TYR A 406 8.63 -11.07 -25.71
C TYR A 406 9.76 -11.40 -24.73
N GLU A 407 10.95 -11.00 -25.05
CA GLU A 407 12.12 -11.05 -24.16
C GLU A 407 13.02 -9.85 -24.46
N LYS A 408 13.28 -9.06 -23.40
CA LYS A 408 14.14 -7.89 -23.50
C LYS A 408 15.58 -8.35 -23.74
N LYS A 409 16.18 -7.87 -24.80
CA LYS A 409 17.60 -8.14 -25.08
C LYS A 409 18.46 -7.41 -24.06
N GLU A 410 19.37 -8.13 -23.42
CA GLU A 410 20.42 -7.50 -22.63
C GLU A 410 21.28 -6.65 -23.57
N GLU A 411 21.40 -5.35 -23.28
CA GLU A 411 22.34 -4.46 -23.96
C GLU A 411 23.74 -4.58 -23.38
#